data_96876836f9b2018ead2469793c1b802f
#
_entry.id   96876836f9b2018ead2469793c1b802f
#
_cell.length_a   1.000
_cell.length_b   1.000
_cell.length_c   1.000
_cell.angle_alpha   90.00
_cell.angle_beta   90.00
_cell.angle_gamma   90.00
#
_symmetry.space_group_name_H-M   'P 1'
#
loop_
_entity.id
_entity.type
_entity.pdbx_description
1 polymer ?
#
loop_
_entity_poly.entity_id
_entity_poly.type
_entity_poly.pdbx_seq_one_letter_code
_entity_poly.pdbx_strand_id
1 'polypeptide(L)'
;MHPDEHALRRLVDELFIATDAKDWQAARGLFAEGEIEVDMSSLAGGGPVRLTADALIGGFRAGLHAEKASHHMATNYRITTAGERAEILAHGYAWNRVASFPAGQDLWETWGTYRLTARRTSAGWRLDGFRYDSKHTRGNDAVRTHAAGDPRA
;
A
#
# COMPACT_ATOMS: atom_id res chain seq x y z
N MET A 1 7.22 -1.94 -24.38
CA MET A 1 7.00 -1.18 -23.12
C MET A 1 8.15 -0.20 -22.96
N HIS A 2 7.84 1.06 -22.70
CA HIS A 2 8.85 2.09 -22.46
C HIS A 2 9.65 1.75 -21.18
N PRO A 3 10.97 1.98 -21.14
CA PRO A 3 11.79 1.65 -19.95
C PRO A 3 11.27 2.25 -18.63
N ASP A 4 10.75 3.49 -18.69
CA ASP A 4 10.16 4.13 -17.53
C ASP A 4 8.88 3.44 -17.05
N GLU A 5 8.01 2.99 -17.97
CA GLU A 5 6.81 2.25 -17.59
C GLU A 5 7.15 0.96 -16.86
N HIS A 6 8.17 0.25 -17.34
CA HIS A 6 8.65 -0.97 -16.69
C HIS A 6 9.17 -0.66 -15.28
N ALA A 7 10.00 0.38 -15.13
CA ALA A 7 10.54 0.78 -13.84
C ALA A 7 9.44 1.22 -12.85
N LEU A 8 8.46 1.96 -13.34
CA LEU A 8 7.33 2.45 -12.51
C LEU A 8 6.39 1.31 -12.07
N ARG A 9 6.11 0.34 -12.94
CA ARG A 9 5.38 -0.87 -12.54
C ARG A 9 6.12 -1.63 -11.45
N ARG A 10 7.42 -1.84 -11.64
CA ARG A 10 8.24 -2.52 -10.64
C ARG A 10 8.23 -1.83 -9.29
N LEU A 11 8.20 -0.50 -9.22
CA LEU A 11 8.08 0.21 -7.94
C LEU A 11 6.84 -0.23 -7.16
N VAL A 12 5.70 -0.35 -7.84
CA VAL A 12 4.44 -0.75 -7.20
C VAL A 12 4.47 -2.23 -6.82
N ASP A 13 4.91 -3.08 -7.72
CA ASP A 13 5.00 -4.53 -7.48
C ASP A 13 5.94 -4.82 -6.31
N GLU A 14 7.13 -4.20 -6.27
CA GLU A 14 8.11 -4.36 -5.19
C GLU A 14 7.59 -3.79 -3.87
N LEU A 15 6.82 -2.69 -3.88
CA LEU A 15 6.19 -2.16 -2.67
C LEU A 15 5.28 -3.22 -2.03
N PHE A 16 4.45 -3.88 -2.81
CA PHE A 16 3.52 -4.87 -2.29
C PHE A 16 4.22 -6.18 -1.90
N ILE A 17 5.22 -6.60 -2.67
CA ILE A 17 6.06 -7.75 -2.30
C ILE A 17 6.76 -7.49 -0.96
N ALA A 18 7.40 -6.35 -0.79
CA ALA A 18 8.09 -5.98 0.44
C ALA A 18 7.12 -5.84 1.63
N THR A 19 5.95 -5.23 1.41
CA THR A 19 4.91 -5.07 2.43
C THR A 19 4.40 -6.42 2.92
N ASP A 20 4.09 -7.34 2.01
CA ASP A 20 3.60 -8.67 2.36
C ASP A 20 4.66 -9.53 3.04
N ALA A 21 5.93 -9.35 2.66
CA ALA A 21 7.08 -9.98 3.32
C ALA A 21 7.46 -9.30 4.64
N LYS A 22 6.86 -8.15 4.95
CA LYS A 22 7.22 -7.31 6.11
C LYS A 22 8.68 -6.85 6.07
N ASP A 23 9.22 -6.68 4.87
CA ASP A 23 10.52 -6.06 4.63
C ASP A 23 10.36 -4.54 4.57
N TRP A 24 10.26 -3.94 5.75
CA TRP A 24 9.96 -2.52 5.88
C TRP A 24 11.08 -1.61 5.39
N GLN A 25 12.32 -2.09 5.46
CA GLN A 25 13.47 -1.36 4.90
C GLN A 25 13.39 -1.30 3.38
N ALA A 26 13.09 -2.41 2.72
CA ALA A 26 12.90 -2.45 1.28
C ALA A 26 11.71 -1.58 0.84
N ALA A 27 10.58 -1.68 1.54
CA ALA A 27 9.39 -0.86 1.26
C ALA A 27 9.72 0.65 1.37
N ARG A 28 10.43 1.05 2.43
CA ARG A 28 10.83 2.44 2.64
C ARG A 28 11.69 2.97 1.48
N GLY A 29 12.61 2.17 0.98
CA GLY A 29 13.53 2.55 -0.10
C GLY A 29 12.85 2.86 -1.44
N LEU A 30 11.59 2.49 -1.62
CA LEU A 30 10.83 2.75 -2.84
C LEU A 30 10.21 4.15 -2.86
N PHE A 31 10.19 4.85 -1.73
CA PHE A 31 9.66 6.19 -1.59
C PHE A 31 10.76 7.26 -1.64
N ALA A 32 10.36 8.44 -2.11
CA ALA A 32 11.21 9.62 -2.11
C ALA A 32 11.47 10.15 -0.70
N GLU A 33 12.53 10.91 -0.56
CA GLU A 33 12.80 11.68 0.65
C GLU A 33 11.83 12.85 0.80
N GLY A 34 11.64 13.33 2.04
CA GLY A 34 10.76 14.43 2.38
C GLY A 34 9.32 13.97 2.58
N GLU A 35 8.41 14.92 2.58
CA GLU A 35 6.98 14.65 2.72
C GLU A 35 6.38 14.13 1.42
N ILE A 36 5.49 13.17 1.55
CA ILE A 36 4.71 12.57 0.48
C ILE A 36 3.21 12.75 0.79
N GLU A 37 2.39 12.71 -0.24
CA GLU A 37 0.94 12.79 -0.09
C GLU A 37 0.33 11.40 0.05
N VAL A 38 -0.49 11.20 1.08
CA VAL A 38 -1.11 9.92 1.40
C VAL A 38 -2.61 10.09 1.61
N ASP A 39 -3.40 9.27 0.95
CA ASP A 39 -4.84 9.22 1.13
C ASP A 39 -5.33 7.78 1.23
N MET A 40 -5.61 7.35 2.46
CA MET A 40 -6.24 6.08 2.79
C MET A 40 -7.64 6.27 3.37
N SER A 41 -8.23 7.43 3.17
CA SER A 41 -9.49 7.83 3.81
C SER A 41 -10.68 6.96 3.42
N SER A 42 -10.67 6.32 2.26
CA SER A 42 -11.73 5.41 1.85
C SER A 42 -11.87 4.18 2.77
N LEU A 43 -10.81 3.79 3.48
CA LEU A 43 -10.82 2.73 4.49
C LEU A 43 -10.77 3.25 5.92
N ALA A 44 -9.92 4.25 6.17
CA ALA A 44 -9.59 4.71 7.53
C ALA A 44 -10.40 5.95 7.96
N GLY A 45 -11.12 6.59 7.03
CA GLY A 45 -11.77 7.88 7.28
C GLY A 45 -10.76 9.05 7.21
N GLY A 46 -11.23 10.25 7.50
CA GLY A 46 -10.43 11.47 7.38
C GLY A 46 -10.29 11.93 5.93
N GLY A 47 -9.12 12.45 5.56
CA GLY A 47 -8.78 12.93 4.22
C GLY A 47 -7.31 12.75 3.89
N PRO A 48 -6.84 13.38 2.80
CA PRO A 48 -5.43 13.37 2.45
C PRO A 48 -4.57 13.98 3.56
N VAL A 49 -3.40 13.39 3.76
CA VAL A 49 -2.40 13.88 4.72
C VAL A 49 -1.02 13.93 4.05
N ARG A 50 -0.14 14.75 4.60
CA ARG A 50 1.27 14.77 4.20
C ARG A 50 2.09 14.14 5.30
N LEU A 51 2.87 13.13 4.93
CA LEU A 51 3.70 12.35 5.85
C LEU A 51 5.09 12.18 5.25
N THR A 52 6.07 11.94 6.11
CA THR A 52 7.33 11.37 5.62
C THR A 52 7.12 9.90 5.24
N ALA A 53 7.96 9.38 4.36
CA ALA A 53 7.92 7.95 4.02
C ALA A 53 8.17 7.07 5.25
N ASP A 54 9.02 7.51 6.19
CA ASP A 54 9.24 6.79 7.45
C ASP A 54 7.94 6.68 8.27
N ALA A 55 7.15 7.75 8.35
CA ALA A 55 5.87 7.74 9.05
C ALA A 55 4.85 6.82 8.34
N LEU A 56 4.79 6.84 7.00
CA LEU A 56 3.90 5.97 6.23
C LEU A 56 4.26 4.49 6.46
N ILE A 57 5.53 4.13 6.32
CA ILE A 57 5.98 2.74 6.51
C ILE A 57 5.82 2.31 7.97
N GLY A 58 6.03 3.22 8.93
CA GLY A 58 5.72 2.98 10.34
C GLY A 58 4.25 2.63 10.56
N GLY A 59 3.34 3.32 9.87
CA GLY A 59 1.91 3.01 9.88
C GLY A 59 1.59 1.64 9.26
N PHE A 60 2.18 1.30 8.13
CA PHE A 60 2.04 -0.03 7.53
C PHE A 60 2.54 -1.13 8.46
N ARG A 61 3.72 -0.94 9.05
CA ARG A 61 4.30 -1.88 10.01
C ARG A 61 3.41 -2.10 11.23
N ALA A 62 2.82 -1.05 11.78
CA ALA A 62 1.91 -1.14 12.91
C ALA A 62 0.61 -1.86 12.54
N GLY A 63 0.04 -1.55 11.37
CA GLY A 63 -1.20 -2.15 10.89
C GLY A 63 -1.04 -3.59 10.41
N LEU A 64 0.10 -3.93 9.84
CA LEU A 64 0.44 -5.27 9.34
C LEU A 64 1.48 -5.92 10.26
N HIS A 65 1.12 -6.05 11.54
CA HIS A 65 1.99 -6.61 12.57
C HIS A 65 2.25 -8.12 12.35
N ALA A 66 3.12 -8.72 13.16
CA ALA A 66 3.64 -10.07 12.95
C ALA A 66 2.55 -11.16 12.89
N GLU A 67 1.41 -10.96 13.59
CA GLU A 67 0.30 -11.92 13.63
C GLU A 67 -0.72 -11.74 12.49
N LYS A 68 -0.57 -10.69 11.68
CA LYS A 68 -1.46 -10.42 10.54
C LYS A 68 -0.75 -10.76 9.23
N ALA A 69 -1.26 -11.74 8.52
CA ALA A 69 -0.84 -12.02 7.15
C ALA A 69 -1.57 -11.08 6.18
N SER A 70 -0.89 -10.68 5.12
CA SER A 70 -1.48 -9.87 4.06
C SER A 70 -1.01 -10.32 2.67
N HIS A 71 -1.82 -10.00 1.68
CA HIS A 71 -1.45 -10.19 0.28
C HIS A 71 -2.06 -9.06 -0.53
N HIS A 72 -1.21 -8.31 -1.23
CA HIS A 72 -1.59 -7.19 -2.08
C HIS A 72 -1.31 -7.52 -3.54
N MET A 73 -2.24 -7.18 -4.41
CA MET A 73 -2.10 -7.34 -5.85
C MET A 73 -2.45 -6.04 -6.56
N ALA A 74 -1.64 -5.67 -7.55
CA ALA A 74 -1.95 -4.58 -8.45
C ALA A 74 -1.92 -5.08 -9.90
N THR A 75 -2.88 -4.63 -10.70
CA THR A 75 -3.02 -5.02 -12.10
C THR A 75 -3.68 -3.91 -12.92
N ASN A 76 -3.81 -4.11 -14.23
CA ASN A 76 -4.47 -3.13 -15.11
C ASN A 76 -3.84 -1.74 -15.03
N TYR A 77 -2.51 -1.71 -15.06
CA TYR A 77 -1.76 -0.48 -14.94
C TYR A 77 -2.04 0.49 -16.10
N ARG A 78 -2.20 1.77 -15.73
CA ARG A 78 -2.12 2.89 -16.64
C ARG A 78 -1.09 3.86 -16.09
N ILE A 79 -0.03 4.08 -16.84
CA ILE A 79 1.10 4.92 -16.43
C ILE A 79 1.21 6.10 -17.39
N THR A 80 1.32 7.30 -16.84
CA THR A 80 1.54 8.53 -17.59
C THR A 80 2.79 9.20 -17.06
N THR A 81 3.70 9.54 -17.94
CA THR A 81 4.95 10.25 -17.61
C THR A 81 4.95 11.65 -18.21
N ALA A 82 5.45 12.62 -17.47
CA ALA A 82 5.64 13.99 -17.89
C ALA A 82 6.96 14.52 -17.28
N GLY A 83 8.03 14.46 -18.06
CA GLY A 83 9.39 14.82 -17.60
C GLY A 83 9.82 13.93 -16.42
N GLU A 84 10.12 14.57 -15.32
CA GLU A 84 10.62 13.90 -14.10
C GLU A 84 9.50 13.41 -13.17
N ARG A 85 8.25 13.43 -13.64
CA ARG A 85 7.07 13.05 -12.89
C ARG A 85 6.30 11.94 -13.56
N ALA A 86 5.60 11.12 -12.76
CA ALA A 86 4.72 10.06 -13.27
C ALA A 86 3.47 9.91 -12.39
N GLU A 87 2.40 9.50 -13.05
CA GLU A 87 1.16 9.03 -12.40
C GLU A 87 0.95 7.57 -12.74
N ILE A 88 0.55 6.79 -11.76
CA ILE A 88 0.31 5.36 -11.88
C ILE A 88 -1.09 5.06 -11.35
N LEU A 89 -1.93 4.54 -12.22
CA LEU A 89 -3.23 3.96 -11.86
C LEU A 89 -3.13 2.45 -11.97
N ALA A 90 -3.70 1.75 -10.98
CA ALA A 90 -3.79 0.29 -11.04
C ALA A 90 -5.05 -0.19 -10.31
N HIS A 91 -5.63 -1.29 -10.77
CA HIS A 91 -6.61 -2.00 -9.95
C HIS A 91 -5.90 -2.68 -8.78
N GLY A 92 -6.53 -2.66 -7.62
CA GLY A 92 -5.99 -3.25 -6.41
C GLY A 92 -6.93 -4.30 -5.83
N TYR A 93 -6.33 -5.37 -5.33
CA TYR A 93 -6.96 -6.36 -4.47
C TYR A 93 -6.02 -6.65 -3.32
N ALA A 94 -6.56 -6.78 -2.12
CA ALA A 94 -5.79 -7.21 -0.96
C ALA A 94 -6.65 -8.00 0.01
N TRP A 95 -6.00 -8.90 0.75
CA TRP A 95 -6.62 -9.52 1.90
C TRP A 95 -5.70 -9.41 3.12
N ASN A 96 -6.31 -9.37 4.30
CA ASN A 96 -5.67 -9.51 5.59
C ASN A 96 -6.26 -10.72 6.32
N ARG A 97 -5.42 -11.45 7.05
CA ARG A 97 -5.84 -12.55 7.88
C ARG A 97 -5.17 -12.51 9.25
N VAL A 98 -5.95 -12.72 10.29
CA VAL A 98 -5.47 -12.94 11.65
C VAL A 98 -5.97 -14.30 12.10
N ALA A 99 -5.06 -15.28 12.19
CA ALA A 99 -5.40 -16.68 12.38
C ALA A 99 -6.04 -17.00 13.74
N SER A 100 -5.89 -16.11 14.73
CA SER A 100 -6.48 -16.27 16.06
C SER A 100 -7.99 -15.98 16.11
N PHE A 101 -8.56 -15.33 15.10
CA PHE A 101 -10.02 -15.23 14.98
C PHE A 101 -10.63 -16.61 14.66
N PRO A 102 -11.91 -16.85 15.04
CA PRO A 102 -12.60 -18.07 14.69
C PRO A 102 -12.64 -18.31 13.19
N ALA A 103 -12.66 -19.59 12.77
CA ALA A 103 -12.78 -19.95 11.37
C ALA A 103 -14.00 -19.27 10.71
N GLY A 104 -13.80 -18.71 9.51
CA GLY A 104 -14.81 -17.94 8.79
C GLY A 104 -14.92 -16.48 9.24
N GLN A 105 -14.20 -16.06 10.30
CA GLN A 105 -14.14 -14.68 10.77
C GLN A 105 -12.70 -14.13 10.76
N ASP A 106 -11.78 -14.84 10.20
CA ASP A 106 -10.34 -14.57 10.24
C ASP A 106 -9.81 -13.79 9.03
N LEU A 107 -10.67 -13.44 8.07
CA LEU A 107 -10.31 -12.82 6.79
C LEU A 107 -11.06 -11.52 6.55
N TRP A 108 -10.36 -10.55 5.96
CA TRP A 108 -10.91 -9.33 5.40
C TRP A 108 -10.31 -9.10 4.01
N GLU A 109 -11.13 -8.61 3.08
CA GLU A 109 -10.73 -8.39 1.69
C GLU A 109 -11.19 -7.01 1.21
N THR A 110 -10.43 -6.42 0.27
CA THR A 110 -10.78 -5.17 -0.39
C THR A 110 -10.46 -5.22 -1.88
N TRP A 111 -11.33 -4.59 -2.67
CA TRP A 111 -11.14 -4.32 -4.10
C TRP A 111 -11.23 -2.83 -4.33
N GLY A 112 -10.33 -2.28 -5.13
CA GLY A 112 -10.33 -0.85 -5.39
C GLY A 112 -9.32 -0.42 -6.44
N THR A 113 -8.91 0.83 -6.33
CA THR A 113 -7.96 1.46 -7.27
C THR A 113 -6.84 2.13 -6.49
N TYR A 114 -5.61 1.83 -6.88
CA TYR A 114 -4.43 2.56 -6.45
C TYR A 114 -4.18 3.74 -7.40
N ARG A 115 -3.88 4.90 -6.81
CA ARG A 115 -3.39 6.09 -7.49
C ARG A 115 -2.09 6.48 -6.82
N LEU A 116 -1.00 6.31 -7.53
CA LEU A 116 0.32 6.64 -7.02
C LEU A 116 0.96 7.70 -7.91
N THR A 117 1.79 8.51 -7.30
CA THR A 117 2.68 9.41 -8.03
C THR A 117 4.12 9.06 -7.76
N ALA A 118 4.98 9.37 -8.71
CA ALA A 118 6.41 9.14 -8.59
C ALA A 118 7.18 10.31 -9.18
N ARG A 119 8.39 10.49 -8.69
CA ARG A 119 9.36 11.44 -9.25
C ARG A 119 10.68 10.76 -9.53
N ARG A 120 11.39 11.25 -10.54
CA ARG A 120 12.74 10.80 -10.84
C ARG A 120 13.72 11.45 -9.86
N THR A 121 14.59 10.66 -9.29
CA THR A 121 15.66 11.09 -8.39
C THR A 121 17.01 10.64 -8.95
N SER A 122 18.11 11.03 -8.32
CA SER A 122 19.45 10.54 -8.66
C SER A 122 19.58 9.01 -8.53
N ALA A 123 18.71 8.38 -7.72
CA ALA A 123 18.65 6.93 -7.53
C ALA A 123 17.57 6.24 -8.37
N GLY A 124 16.98 6.93 -9.37
CA GLY A 124 15.89 6.45 -10.21
C GLY A 124 14.52 6.92 -9.75
N TRP A 125 13.47 6.30 -10.27
CA TRP A 125 12.11 6.62 -9.88
C TRP A 125 11.84 6.25 -8.42
N ARG A 126 11.12 7.16 -7.71
CA ARG A 126 10.66 6.93 -6.32
C ARG A 126 9.23 7.41 -6.18
N LEU A 127 8.44 6.68 -5.40
CA LEU A 127 7.06 7.05 -5.08
C LEU A 127 7.04 8.31 -4.18
N ASP A 128 6.17 9.26 -4.48
CA ASP A 128 5.96 10.47 -3.68
C ASP A 128 4.47 10.76 -3.40
N GLY A 129 3.60 9.84 -3.78
CA GLY A 129 2.19 9.89 -3.45
C GLY A 129 1.60 8.47 -3.43
N PHE A 130 0.68 8.24 -2.49
CA PHE A 130 0.01 6.96 -2.30
C PHE A 130 -1.45 7.20 -1.93
N ARG A 131 -2.36 6.75 -2.79
CA ARG A 131 -3.81 6.81 -2.55
C ARG A 131 -4.44 5.46 -2.89
N TYR A 132 -5.32 4.99 -2.02
CA TYR A 132 -6.17 3.85 -2.28
C TYR A 132 -7.64 4.23 -2.16
N ASP A 133 -8.42 3.97 -3.20
CA ASP A 133 -9.88 4.14 -3.24
C ASP A 133 -10.53 2.76 -3.22
N SER A 134 -11.07 2.35 -2.07
CA SER A 134 -11.80 1.09 -1.94
C SER A 134 -13.15 1.18 -2.62
N LYS A 135 -13.47 0.19 -3.46
CA LYS A 135 -14.79 0.05 -4.10
C LYS A 135 -15.69 -0.92 -3.34
N HIS A 136 -15.11 -1.92 -2.73
CA HIS A 136 -15.82 -2.98 -2.04
C HIS A 136 -14.93 -3.63 -1.00
N THR A 137 -15.53 -4.04 0.09
CA THR A 137 -14.87 -4.84 1.12
C THR A 137 -15.74 -6.05 1.44
N ARG A 138 -15.11 -7.13 1.91
CA ARG A 138 -15.79 -8.34 2.37
C ARG A 138 -15.03 -8.93 3.55
N GLY A 139 -15.78 -9.59 4.43
CA GLY A 139 -15.20 -10.29 5.57
C GLY A 139 -15.30 -9.49 6.87
N ASN A 140 -14.42 -9.81 7.81
CA ASN A 140 -14.46 -9.28 9.16
C ASN A 140 -13.62 -7.99 9.26
N ASP A 141 -14.25 -6.84 9.43
CA ASP A 141 -13.55 -5.55 9.55
C ASP A 141 -12.66 -5.48 10.81
N ALA A 142 -12.95 -6.27 11.85
CA ALA A 142 -12.06 -6.38 13.01
C ALA A 142 -10.68 -6.97 12.67
N VAL A 143 -10.57 -7.76 11.60
CA VAL A 143 -9.27 -8.23 11.08
C VAL A 143 -8.48 -7.06 10.50
N ARG A 144 -9.12 -6.19 9.72
CA ARG A 144 -8.47 -4.98 9.16
C ARG A 144 -7.90 -4.09 10.24
N THR A 145 -8.66 -3.82 11.28
CA THR A 145 -8.29 -2.90 12.36
C THR A 145 -7.53 -3.56 13.51
N HIS A 146 -7.30 -4.87 13.45
CA HIS A 146 -6.60 -5.61 14.49
C HIS A 146 -5.16 -5.09 14.65
N ALA A 147 -4.81 -4.72 15.89
CA ALA A 147 -3.47 -4.29 16.28
C ALA A 147 -2.77 -5.39 17.10
N ALA A 148 -1.45 -5.32 17.20
CA ALA A 148 -0.69 -6.22 18.05
C ALA A 148 -1.18 -6.18 19.50
N GLY A 149 -1.45 -7.34 20.10
CA GLY A 149 -1.97 -7.44 21.46
C GLY A 149 -3.47 -7.15 21.61
N ASP A 150 -4.21 -6.98 20.49
CA ASP A 150 -5.65 -6.74 20.51
C ASP A 150 -6.40 -7.99 21.01
N PRO A 151 -7.24 -7.88 22.06
CA PRO A 151 -7.94 -9.04 22.64
C PRO A 151 -9.12 -9.53 21.81
N ARG A 152 -9.49 -8.87 20.70
CA ARG A 152 -10.63 -9.25 19.87
C ARG A 152 -10.43 -10.57 19.10
N ALA A 153 -9.20 -11.04 19.00
CA ALA A 153 -8.88 -12.27 18.27
C ALA A 153 -8.75 -13.48 19.20
#